data_d9e48c090da7ca41067f4c4e96e89cf5
#
_entry.id   d9e48c090da7ca41067f4c4e96e89cf5
#
_cell.length_a   1.000
_cell.length_b   1.000
_cell.length_c   1.000
_cell.angle_alpha   90.00
_cell.angle_beta   90.00
_cell.angle_gamma   90.00
#
_symmetry.space_group_name_H-M   'P 1'
#
loop_
_entity.id
_entity.type
_entity.pdbx_description
1 polymer ?
#
loop_
_entity_poly.entity_id
_entity_poly.type
_entity_poly.pdbx_seq_one_letter_code
_entity_poly.pdbx_strand_id
1 'polypeptide(L)'
;MTIPAPTERKNPVMTGADIVVKSLVDHGVEIVFAYPGGCSMPMHQSLTKYEGKLRTILPRHEQGGAFASQGIARSTGKVGVVMATSGPGATNLVTAIADAKLDSIPLIAI
;
A
#
# COMPACT_ATOMS: atom_id res chain seq x y z
N MET A 1 -25.44 3.34 35.79
CA MET A 1 -24.74 2.45 34.82
C MET A 1 -23.31 2.94 34.72
N THR A 2 -22.39 2.25 35.36
CA THR A 2 -20.96 2.56 35.29
C THR A 2 -20.38 1.94 34.02
N ILE A 3 -19.78 2.78 33.16
CA ILE A 3 -19.00 2.29 32.05
C ILE A 3 -17.75 1.65 32.65
N PRO A 4 -17.49 0.33 32.47
CA PRO A 4 -16.27 -0.25 33.00
C PRO A 4 -15.06 0.46 32.38
N ALA A 5 -14.05 0.72 33.21
CA ALA A 5 -12.79 1.26 32.75
C ALA A 5 -12.28 0.40 31.56
N PRO A 6 -11.66 1.01 30.54
CA PRO A 6 -11.12 0.23 29.45
C PRO A 6 -10.17 -0.82 30.03
N THR A 7 -10.52 -2.07 29.89
CA THR A 7 -9.59 -3.17 30.20
C THR A 7 -8.34 -2.94 29.39
N GLU A 8 -7.18 -2.90 30.02
CA GLU A 8 -5.89 -2.83 29.33
C GLU A 8 -5.89 -3.89 28.23
N ARG A 9 -5.97 -3.44 26.99
CA ARG A 9 -5.89 -4.35 25.86
C ARG A 9 -4.49 -4.93 25.86
N LYS A 10 -4.38 -6.24 26.00
CA LYS A 10 -3.09 -6.97 25.94
C LYS A 10 -2.37 -6.81 24.60
N ASN A 11 -3.06 -6.31 23.58
CA ASN A 11 -2.50 -6.03 22.26
C ASN A 11 -2.49 -4.50 22.02
N PRO A 12 -1.41 -3.96 21.46
CA PRO A 12 -1.35 -2.55 21.10
C PRO A 12 -2.49 -2.20 20.15
N VAL A 13 -3.11 -1.05 20.34
CA VAL A 13 -4.15 -0.54 19.44
C VAL A 13 -3.47 -0.17 18.13
N MET A 14 -3.91 -0.80 17.04
CA MET A 14 -3.46 -0.49 15.69
C MET A 14 -4.47 0.41 14.99
N THR A 15 -3.98 1.39 14.23
CA THR A 15 -4.83 2.16 13.32
C THR A 15 -5.20 1.33 12.09
N GLY A 16 -6.22 1.74 11.34
CA GLY A 16 -6.55 1.10 10.06
C GLY A 16 -5.37 1.13 9.08
N ALA A 17 -4.61 2.24 9.07
CA ALA A 17 -3.40 2.36 8.26
C ALA A 17 -2.33 1.32 8.65
N ASP A 18 -2.10 1.14 9.96
CA ASP A 18 -1.17 0.11 10.45
C ASP A 18 -1.62 -1.30 10.05
N ILE A 19 -2.92 -1.57 10.10
CA ILE A 19 -3.48 -2.87 9.70
C ILE A 19 -3.22 -3.13 8.21
N VAL A 20 -3.44 -2.14 7.34
CA VAL A 20 -3.18 -2.27 5.90
C VAL A 20 -1.71 -2.59 5.65
N VAL A 21 -0.80 -1.79 6.20
CA VAL A 21 0.64 -1.96 5.98
C VAL A 21 1.13 -3.28 6.58
N LYS A 22 0.69 -3.61 7.80
CA LYS A 22 1.02 -4.90 8.42
C LYS A 22 0.54 -6.08 7.57
N SER A 23 -0.67 -6.00 7.01
CA SER A 23 -1.21 -7.03 6.12
C SER A 23 -0.30 -7.25 4.90
N LEU A 24 0.20 -6.19 4.28
CA LEU A 24 1.14 -6.31 3.16
C LEU A 24 2.41 -7.07 3.59
N VAL A 25 2.98 -6.70 4.74
CA VAL A 25 4.17 -7.37 5.28
C VAL A 25 3.90 -8.84 5.60
N ASP A 26 2.77 -9.14 6.25
CA ASP A 26 2.39 -10.50 6.61
C ASP A 26 2.15 -11.40 5.38
N HIS A 27 1.74 -10.82 4.26
CA HIS A 27 1.59 -11.52 2.98
C HIS A 27 2.86 -11.54 2.11
N GLY A 28 3.98 -11.13 2.67
CA GLY A 28 5.27 -11.23 2.01
C GLY A 28 5.52 -10.17 0.92
N VAL A 29 4.82 -9.04 0.97
CA VAL A 29 5.12 -7.91 0.09
C VAL A 29 6.43 -7.28 0.53
N GLU A 30 7.39 -7.19 -0.37
CA GLU A 30 8.72 -6.66 -0.09
C GLU A 30 8.92 -5.23 -0.60
N ILE A 31 8.15 -4.83 -1.62
CA ILE A 31 8.26 -3.52 -2.28
C ILE A 31 6.88 -2.94 -2.50
N VAL A 32 6.71 -1.68 -2.18
CA VAL A 32 5.54 -0.87 -2.53
C VAL A 32 5.98 0.41 -3.24
N PHE A 33 5.34 0.74 -4.34
CA PHE A 33 5.50 2.04 -5.00
C PHE A 33 4.41 2.96 -4.49
N ALA A 34 4.80 4.02 -3.78
CA ALA A 34 3.84 4.85 -3.07
C ALA A 34 4.13 6.35 -3.29
N TYR A 35 3.14 7.07 -3.83
CA TYR A 35 3.21 8.52 -3.98
C TYR A 35 2.35 9.18 -2.90
N PRO A 36 2.92 10.00 -2.00
CA PRO A 36 2.20 10.56 -0.88
C PRO A 36 1.21 11.66 -1.30
N GLY A 37 0.14 11.75 -0.54
CA GLY A 37 -0.84 12.83 -0.62
C GLY A 37 -1.62 12.91 0.68
N GLY A 38 -2.42 13.97 0.87
CA GLY A 38 -3.08 14.26 2.13
C GLY A 38 -3.86 13.08 2.73
N CYS A 39 -4.67 12.42 1.90
CA CYS A 39 -5.51 11.32 2.36
C CYS A 39 -4.72 10.02 2.64
N SER A 40 -3.56 9.84 2.04
CA SER A 40 -2.72 8.65 2.22
C SER A 40 -1.63 8.82 3.29
N MET A 41 -1.49 10.01 3.89
CA MET A 41 -0.44 10.29 4.89
C MET A 41 -0.42 9.29 6.05
N PRO A 42 -1.54 8.87 6.66
CA PRO A 42 -1.48 7.87 7.73
C PRO A 42 -0.84 6.55 7.30
N MET A 43 -1.07 6.12 6.05
CA MET A 43 -0.44 4.92 5.50
C MET A 43 1.06 5.12 5.29
N HIS A 44 1.47 6.29 4.78
CA HIS A 44 2.90 6.62 4.66
C HIS A 44 3.61 6.66 6.01
N GLN A 45 2.96 7.21 7.04
CA GLN A 45 3.49 7.15 8.41
C GLN A 45 3.62 5.71 8.90
N SER A 46 2.65 4.85 8.60
CA SER A 46 2.73 3.44 8.96
C SER A 46 3.85 2.72 8.22
N LEU A 47 4.09 3.02 6.94
CA LEU A 47 5.18 2.43 6.17
C LEU A 47 6.55 2.64 6.84
N THR A 48 6.78 3.78 7.49
CA THR A 48 8.05 4.04 8.19
C THR A 48 8.34 3.07 9.33
N LYS A 49 7.30 2.47 9.93
CA LYS A 49 7.44 1.49 11.01
C LYS A 49 7.98 0.14 10.52
N TYR A 50 7.92 -0.10 9.22
CA TYR A 50 8.30 -1.36 8.59
C TYR A 50 9.51 -1.24 7.67
N GLU A 51 10.28 -0.17 7.79
CA GLU A 51 11.58 -0.03 7.11
C GLU A 51 12.46 -1.24 7.41
N GLY A 52 13.06 -1.81 6.38
CA GLY A 52 13.83 -3.05 6.48
C GLY A 52 13.04 -4.33 6.22
N LYS A 53 11.69 -4.30 6.30
CA LYS A 53 10.82 -5.41 5.92
C LYS A 53 10.05 -5.14 4.64
N LEU A 54 9.57 -3.91 4.49
CA LEU A 54 8.82 -3.42 3.34
C LEU A 54 9.51 -2.18 2.80
N ARG A 55 10.08 -2.28 1.62
CA ARG A 55 10.75 -1.16 0.96
C ARG A 55 9.73 -0.28 0.26
N THR A 56 9.69 0.99 0.63
CA THR A 56 8.88 2.00 -0.05
C THR A 56 9.71 2.72 -1.12
N ILE A 57 9.23 2.74 -2.34
CA ILE A 57 9.85 3.46 -3.46
C ILE A 57 8.91 4.59 -3.87
N LEU A 58 9.44 5.81 -3.87
CA LEU A 58 8.73 7.00 -4.32
C LEU A 58 8.90 7.17 -5.83
N PRO A 59 7.85 6.95 -6.65
CA PRO A 59 7.88 7.28 -8.07
C PRO A 59 7.72 8.79 -8.26
N ARG A 60 8.03 9.28 -9.43
CA ARG A 60 7.77 10.69 -9.81
C ARG A 60 6.34 10.94 -10.29
N HIS A 61 5.62 9.87 -10.60
CA HIS A 61 4.24 9.88 -11.06
C HIS A 61 3.59 8.55 -10.67
N GLU A 62 2.35 8.57 -10.25
CA GLU A 62 1.62 7.38 -9.81
C GLU A 62 1.53 6.32 -10.90
N GLN A 63 1.31 6.73 -12.15
CA GLN A 63 1.28 5.81 -13.29
C GLN A 63 2.60 5.05 -13.44
N GLY A 64 3.74 5.74 -13.32
CA GLY A 64 5.05 5.11 -13.35
C GLY A 64 5.24 4.10 -12.22
N GLY A 65 4.76 4.42 -11.02
CA GLY A 65 4.74 3.50 -9.88
C GLY A 65 3.91 2.26 -10.13
N ALA A 66 2.73 2.42 -10.73
CA ALA A 66 1.85 1.29 -11.05
C ALA A 66 2.46 0.39 -12.14
N PHE A 67 3.07 0.94 -13.18
CA PHE A 67 3.79 0.14 -14.18
C PHE A 67 5.01 -0.55 -13.58
N ALA A 68 5.75 0.11 -12.68
CA ALA A 68 6.86 -0.54 -11.96
C ALA A 68 6.36 -1.71 -11.10
N SER A 69 5.20 -1.57 -10.45
CA SER A 69 4.55 -2.67 -9.72
C SER A 69 4.19 -3.84 -10.61
N GLN A 70 3.69 -3.58 -11.83
CA GLN A 70 3.49 -4.63 -12.82
C GLN A 70 4.80 -5.30 -13.21
N GLY A 71 5.89 -4.54 -13.34
CA GLY A 71 7.23 -5.07 -13.61
C GLY A 71 7.66 -6.10 -12.56
N ILE A 72 7.40 -5.82 -11.28
CA ILE A 72 7.61 -6.79 -10.19
C ILE A 72 6.79 -8.05 -10.42
N ALA A 73 5.49 -7.91 -10.71
CA ALA A 73 4.61 -9.06 -10.93
C ALA A 73 5.04 -9.90 -12.14
N ARG A 74 5.36 -9.25 -13.24
CA ARG A 74 5.79 -9.91 -14.49
C ARG A 74 7.13 -10.65 -14.34
N SER A 75 8.07 -10.10 -13.58
CA SER A 75 9.42 -10.66 -13.45
C SER A 75 9.55 -11.70 -12.34
N THR A 76 8.72 -11.61 -11.30
CA THR A 76 8.84 -12.47 -10.11
C THR A 76 7.68 -13.45 -9.91
N GLY A 77 6.56 -13.24 -10.59
CA GLY A 77 5.31 -13.97 -10.34
C GLY A 77 4.60 -13.56 -9.03
N LYS A 78 5.12 -12.59 -8.29
CA LYS A 78 4.50 -12.04 -7.08
C LYS A 78 3.49 -10.94 -7.44
N VAL A 79 2.63 -10.59 -6.50
CA VAL A 79 1.68 -9.47 -6.69
C VAL A 79 2.41 -8.13 -6.59
N GLY A 80 2.20 -7.25 -7.56
CA GLY A 80 2.69 -5.87 -7.49
C GLY A 80 1.80 -5.01 -6.59
N VAL A 81 2.38 -4.06 -5.87
CA VAL A 81 1.62 -3.16 -4.97
C VAL A 81 1.97 -1.71 -5.25
N VAL A 82 0.95 -0.89 -5.43
CA VAL A 82 1.06 0.56 -5.61
C VAL A 82 0.09 1.28 -4.69
N MET A 83 0.51 2.40 -4.12
CA MET A 83 -0.32 3.28 -3.31
C MET A 83 -0.38 4.67 -3.92
N ALA A 84 -1.56 5.28 -3.92
CA ALA A 84 -1.77 6.66 -4.33
C ALA A 84 -2.75 7.35 -3.39
N THR A 85 -2.78 8.68 -3.42
CA THR A 85 -3.81 9.42 -2.71
C THR A 85 -5.11 9.45 -3.51
N SER A 86 -6.21 9.80 -2.86
CA SER A 86 -7.51 10.00 -3.51
C SER A 86 -7.47 11.11 -4.59
N GLY A 87 -8.49 11.16 -5.42
CA GLY A 87 -8.63 12.16 -6.48
C GLY A 87 -7.61 11.98 -7.60
N PRO A 88 -6.81 13.02 -7.93
CA PRO A 88 -5.88 12.94 -9.07
C PRO A 88 -4.79 11.87 -8.91
N GLY A 89 -4.41 11.50 -7.68
CA GLY A 89 -3.51 10.40 -7.43
C GLY A 89 -4.11 9.07 -7.91
N ALA A 90 -5.33 8.78 -7.49
CA ALA A 90 -6.05 7.58 -7.91
C ALA A 90 -6.32 7.55 -9.43
N THR A 91 -6.69 8.68 -10.04
CA THR A 91 -6.94 8.74 -11.49
C THR A 91 -5.68 8.49 -12.31
N ASN A 92 -4.51 8.83 -11.79
CA ASN A 92 -3.23 8.55 -12.43
C ASN A 92 -2.86 7.06 -12.45
N LEU A 93 -3.58 6.19 -11.74
CA LEU A 93 -3.39 4.75 -11.78
C LEU A 93 -4.18 4.05 -12.89
N VAL A 94 -5.18 4.71 -13.47
CA VAL A 94 -6.18 4.08 -14.36
C VAL A 94 -5.53 3.38 -15.55
N THR A 95 -4.60 4.03 -16.25
CA THR A 95 -3.94 3.44 -17.43
C THR A 95 -3.21 2.15 -17.06
N ALA A 96 -2.43 2.16 -16.01
CA ALA A 96 -1.66 0.98 -15.58
C ALA A 96 -2.56 -0.14 -15.05
N ILE A 97 -3.64 0.20 -14.35
CA ILE A 97 -4.63 -0.80 -13.89
C ILE A 97 -5.33 -1.45 -15.10
N ALA A 98 -5.71 -0.64 -16.10
CA ALA A 98 -6.33 -1.17 -17.33
C ALA A 98 -5.38 -2.11 -18.08
N ASP A 99 -4.12 -1.73 -18.20
CA ASP A 99 -3.07 -2.56 -18.82
C ASP A 99 -2.87 -3.88 -18.06
N ALA A 100 -2.74 -3.81 -16.73
CA ALA A 100 -2.61 -4.99 -15.89
C ALA A 100 -3.82 -5.94 -16.05
N LYS A 101 -5.02 -5.37 -16.11
CA LYS A 101 -6.25 -6.15 -16.28
C LYS A 101 -6.30 -6.87 -17.62
N LEU A 102 -5.90 -6.20 -18.69
CA LEU A 102 -5.88 -6.79 -20.05
C LEU A 102 -4.91 -7.97 -20.13
N ASP A 103 -3.77 -7.87 -19.48
CA ASP A 103 -2.72 -8.89 -19.49
C ASP A 103 -2.83 -9.88 -18.33
N SER A 104 -3.86 -9.80 -17.50
CA SER A 104 -4.05 -10.64 -16.30
C SER A 104 -2.86 -10.58 -15.33
N ILE A 105 -2.28 -9.40 -15.15
CA ILE A 105 -1.16 -9.18 -14.23
C ILE A 105 -1.71 -8.88 -12.82
N PRO A 106 -1.28 -9.63 -11.79
CA PRO A 106 -1.75 -9.40 -10.44
C PRO A 106 -1.19 -8.08 -9.87
N LEU A 107 -2.07 -7.14 -9.58
CA LEU A 107 -1.76 -5.82 -9.07
C LEU A 107 -2.73 -5.44 -7.96
N ILE A 108 -2.20 -4.95 -6.84
CA ILE A 108 -2.98 -4.31 -5.77
C ILE A 108 -2.75 -2.80 -5.85
N ALA A 109 -3.82 -2.05 -6.00
CA ALA A 109 -3.82 -0.58 -5.94
C ALA A 109 -4.60 -0.12 -4.70
N ILE A 110 -3.97 0.69 -3.86
CA ILE A 110 -4.49 1.20 -2.60
C ILE A 110 -4.59 2.72 -2.66
#